data_9270432ab8d1c6812fc62a9fd05533d7
#
_entry.id   9270432ab8d1c6812fc62a9fd05533d7
#
_cell.length_a   1.000
_cell.length_b   1.000
_cell.length_c   1.000
_cell.angle_alpha   90.00
_cell.angle_beta   90.00
_cell.angle_gamma   90.00
#
_symmetry.space_group_name_H-M   'P 1'
#
loop_
_entity.id
_entity.type
_entity.pdbx_description
1 polymer ?
#
loop_
_entity_poly.entity_id
_entity_poly.type
_entity_poly.pdbx_seq_one_letter_code
_entity_poly.pdbx_strand_id
1 'polypeptide(L)'
;MAQAKVEIIDALRRTAKKLSAGNEYMWGHMGSCNCGNLAQEITKRSKAEIHAYAMQGHGDWNEQLNDYCGITQMPIDLVIHEMLTSGFSLEDLQNLEKLSDKQILMRLPIENRYLRHNVRADVIVYLTEWANMLEEQLLDTIKLPDFLQEEKTLEYA
;
A
#
# COMPACT_ATOMS: atom_id res chain seq x y z
N MET A 1 5.67 -0.28 -9.07
CA MET A 1 5.93 -0.33 -7.61
C MET A 1 5.74 1.04 -6.99
N ALA A 2 5.21 1.11 -5.81
CA ALA A 2 5.00 2.36 -5.09
C ALA A 2 6.31 3.12 -4.87
N GLN A 3 6.23 4.43 -4.82
CA GLN A 3 7.39 5.28 -4.58
C GLN A 3 7.90 5.09 -3.14
N ALA A 4 9.22 4.94 -3.00
CA ALA A 4 9.87 4.80 -1.71
C ALA A 4 10.02 6.18 -1.05
N LYS A 5 8.99 6.60 -0.33
CA LYS A 5 9.00 7.87 0.41
C LYS A 5 8.27 7.74 1.74
N VAL A 6 8.60 8.62 2.67
CA VAL A 6 8.13 8.55 4.06
C VAL A 6 6.60 8.49 4.14
N GLU A 7 5.89 9.29 3.37
CA GLU A 7 4.43 9.37 3.41
C GLU A 7 3.78 8.03 3.04
N ILE A 8 4.34 7.34 2.05
CA ILE A 8 3.85 6.01 1.61
C ILE A 8 4.15 4.96 2.69
N ILE A 9 5.40 4.95 3.19
CA ILE A 9 5.82 4.00 4.22
C ILE A 9 4.95 4.16 5.46
N ASP A 10 4.74 5.40 5.91
CA ASP A 10 3.92 5.69 7.07
C ASP A 10 2.46 5.29 6.87
N ALA A 11 1.90 5.52 5.68
CA ALA A 11 0.52 5.12 5.38
C ALA A 11 0.36 3.61 5.46
N LEU A 12 1.29 2.85 4.90
CA LEU A 12 1.27 1.38 4.97
C LEU A 12 1.38 0.90 6.42
N ARG A 13 2.27 1.49 7.21
CA ARG A 13 2.47 1.13 8.62
C ARG A 13 1.28 1.50 9.47
N ARG A 14 0.67 2.66 9.27
CA ARG A 14 -0.54 3.06 9.98
C ARG A 14 -1.69 2.12 9.66
N THR A 15 -1.85 1.74 8.41
CA THR A 15 -2.89 0.78 8.00
C THR A 15 -2.69 -0.55 8.71
N ALA A 16 -1.49 -1.10 8.69
CA ALA A 16 -1.16 -2.35 9.37
C ALA A 16 -1.39 -2.25 10.88
N LYS A 17 -0.97 -1.16 11.51
CA LYS A 17 -1.13 -0.92 12.93
C LYS A 17 -2.59 -0.85 13.34
N LYS A 18 -3.42 -0.14 12.57
CA LYS A 18 -4.85 -0.04 12.84
C LYS A 18 -5.56 -1.38 12.70
N LEU A 19 -5.20 -2.17 11.69
CA LEU A 19 -5.74 -3.52 11.53
C LEU A 19 -5.34 -4.41 12.70
N SER A 20 -4.10 -4.31 13.17
CA SER A 20 -3.63 -5.05 14.36
C SER A 20 -4.35 -4.63 15.63
N ALA A 21 -4.72 -3.37 15.74
CA ALA A 21 -5.42 -2.82 16.90
C ALA A 21 -6.93 -3.05 16.87
N GLY A 22 -7.46 -3.74 15.87
CA GLY A 22 -8.87 -4.10 15.78
C GLY A 22 -9.72 -3.21 14.88
N ASN A 23 -9.12 -2.35 14.05
CA ASN A 23 -9.88 -1.62 13.05
C ASN A 23 -10.69 -2.60 12.19
N GLU A 24 -11.87 -2.19 11.79
CA GLU A 24 -12.77 -3.09 11.05
C GLU A 24 -12.14 -3.54 9.73
N TYR A 25 -12.13 -4.84 9.53
CA TYR A 25 -11.71 -5.49 8.29
C TYR A 25 -12.85 -6.39 7.82
N MET A 26 -13.31 -6.15 6.59
CA MET A 26 -14.39 -6.93 6.01
C MET A 26 -14.12 -7.09 4.51
N TRP A 27 -13.84 -8.31 4.09
CA TRP A 27 -13.72 -8.62 2.68
C TRP A 27 -15.10 -8.43 2.01
N GLY A 28 -15.12 -7.74 0.90
CA GLY A 28 -16.37 -7.40 0.22
C GLY A 28 -16.94 -6.03 0.58
N HIS A 29 -16.48 -5.41 1.66
CA HIS A 29 -16.82 -4.01 1.96
C HIS A 29 -15.72 -3.11 1.40
N MET A 30 -16.05 -2.29 0.42
CA MET A 30 -15.07 -1.54 -0.37
C MET A 30 -14.27 -0.51 0.45
N GLY A 31 -14.78 -0.09 1.59
CA GLY A 31 -14.08 0.83 2.48
C GLY A 31 -13.26 0.14 3.57
N SER A 32 -13.43 -1.17 3.78
CA SER A 32 -12.75 -1.89 4.86
C SER A 32 -12.07 -3.19 4.43
N CYS A 33 -11.93 -3.43 3.13
CA CYS A 33 -11.08 -4.49 2.57
C CYS A 33 -9.60 -4.05 2.54
N ASN A 34 -8.77 -4.73 1.78
CA ASN A 34 -7.34 -4.42 1.70
C ASN A 34 -7.09 -2.99 1.19
N CYS A 35 -7.52 -2.68 -0.03
CA CYS A 35 -7.40 -1.32 -0.58
C CYS A 35 -8.24 -0.31 0.18
N GLY A 36 -9.41 -0.70 0.67
CA GLY A 36 -10.29 0.19 1.42
C GLY A 36 -9.64 0.71 2.69
N ASN A 37 -8.99 -0.15 3.46
CA ASN A 37 -8.28 0.29 4.67
C ASN A 37 -7.11 1.22 4.34
N LEU A 38 -6.35 0.95 3.29
CA LEU A 38 -5.29 1.85 2.85
C LEU A 38 -5.87 3.19 2.36
N ALA A 39 -6.96 3.15 1.60
CA ALA A 39 -7.62 4.35 1.10
C ALA A 39 -8.07 5.27 2.22
N GLN A 40 -8.55 4.75 3.34
CA GLN A 40 -8.88 5.53 4.52
C GLN A 40 -7.68 6.36 5.01
N GLU A 41 -6.49 5.76 5.03
CA GLU A 41 -5.27 6.43 5.48
C GLU A 41 -4.79 7.50 4.50
N ILE A 42 -4.88 7.23 3.22
CA ILE A 42 -4.39 8.16 2.18
C ILE A 42 -5.36 9.33 1.99
N THR A 43 -6.65 9.05 1.85
CA THR A 43 -7.64 10.06 1.47
C THR A 43 -8.31 10.73 2.67
N LYS A 44 -8.15 10.16 3.87
CA LYS A 44 -8.81 10.60 5.11
C LYS A 44 -10.33 10.54 5.04
N ARG A 45 -10.87 9.76 4.10
CA ARG A 45 -12.29 9.46 4.04
C ARG A 45 -12.63 8.29 4.93
N SER A 46 -13.86 8.25 5.41
CA SER A 46 -14.34 7.12 6.21
C SER A 46 -14.57 5.88 5.34
N LYS A 47 -14.55 4.71 5.97
CA LYS A 47 -14.87 3.46 5.28
C LYS A 47 -16.26 3.50 4.62
N ALA A 48 -17.24 4.15 5.28
CA ALA A 48 -18.59 4.27 4.75
C ALA A 48 -18.63 5.15 3.48
N GLU A 49 -17.89 6.26 3.46
CA GLU A 49 -17.80 7.12 2.29
C GLU A 49 -17.15 6.39 1.10
N ILE A 50 -16.04 5.70 1.36
CA ILE A 50 -15.32 4.95 0.31
C ILE A 50 -16.23 3.86 -0.25
N HIS A 51 -16.93 3.13 0.60
CA HIS A 51 -17.87 2.10 0.16
C HIS A 51 -19.01 2.69 -0.68
N ALA A 52 -19.60 3.79 -0.21
CA ALA A 52 -20.67 4.48 -0.94
C ALA A 52 -20.19 4.95 -2.32
N TYR A 53 -18.97 5.47 -2.41
CA TYR A 53 -18.39 5.89 -3.69
C TYR A 53 -18.19 4.70 -4.63
N ALA A 54 -17.68 3.59 -4.10
CA ALA A 54 -17.47 2.37 -4.88
C ALA A 54 -18.79 1.77 -5.38
N MET A 55 -19.88 1.90 -4.61
CA MET A 55 -21.19 1.39 -5.00
C MET A 55 -21.81 2.17 -6.16
N GLN A 56 -21.32 3.35 -6.49
CA GLN A 56 -21.73 4.09 -7.68
C GLN A 56 -21.05 3.55 -8.95
N GLY A 57 -19.98 2.81 -8.80
CA GLY A 57 -19.31 2.07 -9.88
C GLY A 57 -19.81 0.63 -9.95
N HIS A 58 -19.03 -0.22 -10.63
CA HIS A 58 -19.36 -1.62 -10.82
C HIS A 58 -18.19 -2.52 -10.42
N GLY A 59 -18.50 -3.60 -9.70
CA GLY A 59 -17.54 -4.62 -9.37
C GLY A 59 -16.71 -4.35 -8.11
N ASP A 60 -15.73 -5.20 -7.90
CA ASP A 60 -14.81 -5.08 -6.76
C ASP A 60 -13.69 -4.08 -7.05
N TRP A 61 -12.74 -3.95 -6.12
CA TRP A 61 -11.61 -3.05 -6.30
C TRP A 61 -10.80 -3.35 -7.56
N ASN A 62 -10.54 -4.62 -7.86
CA ASN A 62 -9.76 -4.99 -9.04
C ASN A 62 -10.47 -4.56 -10.33
N GLU A 63 -11.76 -4.78 -10.41
CA GLU A 63 -12.56 -4.36 -11.56
C GLU A 63 -12.58 -2.85 -11.69
N GLN A 64 -12.77 -2.12 -10.60
CA GLN A 64 -12.80 -0.66 -10.62
C GLN A 64 -11.43 -0.06 -10.89
N LEU A 65 -10.34 -0.69 -10.44
CA LEU A 65 -8.98 -0.28 -10.79
C LEU A 65 -8.71 -0.47 -12.29
N ASN A 66 -9.18 -1.58 -12.86
CA ASN A 66 -9.07 -1.81 -14.30
C ASN A 66 -9.85 -0.77 -15.12
N ASP A 67 -11.00 -0.35 -14.62
CA ASP A 67 -11.87 0.60 -15.30
C ASP A 67 -11.54 2.06 -14.97
N TYR A 68 -10.54 2.30 -14.14
CA TYR A 68 -10.16 3.64 -13.73
C TYR A 68 -9.90 4.54 -14.93
N CYS A 69 -10.49 5.73 -14.88
CA CYS A 69 -10.29 6.78 -15.88
C CYS A 69 -10.08 8.12 -15.18
N GLY A 70 -8.95 8.78 -15.46
CA GLY A 70 -8.60 10.04 -14.80
C GLY A 70 -9.46 11.24 -15.18
N ILE A 71 -10.31 11.09 -16.18
CA ILE A 71 -11.20 12.17 -16.66
C ILE A 71 -12.67 11.96 -16.29
N THR A 72 -13.05 10.78 -15.77
CA THR A 72 -14.40 10.62 -15.24
C THR A 72 -14.51 11.33 -13.90
N GLN A 73 -15.70 11.77 -13.55
CA GLN A 73 -15.98 12.41 -12.27
C GLN A 73 -16.64 11.45 -11.28
N MET A 74 -16.53 10.15 -11.51
CA MET A 74 -17.02 9.15 -10.57
C MET A 74 -16.27 9.26 -9.24
N PRO A 75 -16.98 9.27 -8.09
CA PRO A 75 -16.32 9.44 -6.80
C PRO A 75 -15.22 8.42 -6.51
N ILE A 76 -15.40 7.16 -6.93
CA ILE A 76 -14.37 6.13 -6.72
C ILE A 76 -13.09 6.46 -7.51
N ASP A 77 -13.21 7.02 -8.70
CA ASP A 77 -12.06 7.42 -9.50
C ASP A 77 -11.29 8.56 -8.83
N LEU A 78 -11.96 9.44 -8.10
CA LEU A 78 -11.29 10.46 -7.30
C LEU A 78 -10.48 9.85 -6.16
N VAL A 79 -11.01 8.84 -5.48
CA VAL A 79 -10.29 8.10 -4.44
C VAL A 79 -9.04 7.42 -5.03
N ILE A 80 -9.21 6.73 -6.15
CA ILE A 80 -8.09 6.09 -6.85
C ILE A 80 -7.07 7.13 -7.28
N HIS A 81 -7.51 8.25 -7.84
CA HIS A 81 -6.63 9.33 -8.27
C HIS A 81 -5.78 9.86 -7.10
N GLU A 82 -6.37 10.06 -5.94
CA GLU A 82 -5.64 10.51 -4.75
C GLU A 82 -4.56 9.49 -4.35
N MET A 83 -4.87 8.20 -4.42
CA MET A 83 -3.89 7.15 -4.12
C MET A 83 -2.75 7.14 -5.13
N LEU A 84 -3.05 7.29 -6.42
CA LEU A 84 -2.03 7.38 -7.48
C LEU A 84 -1.16 8.62 -7.29
N THR A 85 -1.76 9.76 -6.98
CA THR A 85 -1.05 11.01 -6.73
C THR A 85 -0.12 10.89 -5.53
N SER A 86 -0.52 10.13 -4.52
CA SER A 86 0.31 9.86 -3.33
C SER A 86 1.57 9.05 -3.64
N GLY A 87 1.58 8.28 -4.73
CA GLY A 87 2.76 7.53 -5.13
C GLY A 87 2.53 6.04 -5.37
N PHE A 88 1.30 5.56 -5.30
CA PHE A 88 0.95 4.19 -5.68
C PHE A 88 0.66 4.10 -7.17
N SER A 89 0.84 2.90 -7.74
CA SER A 89 0.39 2.59 -9.10
C SER A 89 -0.91 1.76 -9.04
N LEU A 90 -1.60 1.67 -10.18
CA LEU A 90 -2.77 0.79 -10.27
C LEU A 90 -2.40 -0.65 -9.97
N GLU A 91 -1.25 -1.09 -10.47
CA GLU A 91 -0.74 -2.44 -10.23
C GLU A 91 -0.48 -2.69 -8.74
N ASP A 92 0.07 -1.72 -8.02
CA ASP A 92 0.27 -1.81 -6.58
C ASP A 92 -1.03 -2.10 -5.84
N LEU A 93 -2.09 -1.39 -6.20
CA LEU A 93 -3.39 -1.53 -5.56
C LEU A 93 -4.06 -2.86 -5.93
N GLN A 94 -3.93 -3.29 -7.18
CA GLN A 94 -4.42 -4.60 -7.62
C GLN A 94 -3.70 -5.73 -6.88
N ASN A 95 -2.39 -5.61 -6.72
CA ASN A 95 -1.60 -6.59 -5.98
C ASN A 95 -1.93 -6.57 -4.48
N LEU A 96 -2.26 -5.42 -3.91
CA LEU A 96 -2.68 -5.32 -2.51
C LEU A 96 -3.99 -6.08 -2.28
N GLU A 97 -4.97 -5.93 -3.17
CA GLU A 97 -6.23 -6.67 -3.03
C GLU A 97 -6.02 -8.18 -3.03
N LYS A 98 -5.07 -8.66 -3.80
CA LYS A 98 -4.80 -10.10 -3.97
C LYS A 98 -3.62 -10.59 -3.11
N LEU A 99 -2.88 -9.70 -2.46
CA LEU A 99 -1.62 -9.99 -1.78
C LEU A 99 -0.66 -10.73 -2.70
N SER A 100 -0.41 -10.20 -3.89
CA SER A 100 0.18 -10.97 -4.98
C SER A 100 1.49 -10.40 -5.54
N ASP A 101 2.03 -9.30 -5.01
CA ASP A 101 3.32 -8.79 -5.51
C ASP A 101 4.45 -9.73 -5.11
N LYS A 102 5.08 -10.33 -6.11
CA LYS A 102 6.15 -11.32 -5.91
C LYS A 102 7.37 -10.74 -5.18
N GLN A 103 7.70 -9.47 -5.42
CA GLN A 103 8.83 -8.82 -4.74
C GLN A 103 8.61 -8.77 -3.24
N ILE A 104 7.37 -8.54 -2.81
CA ILE A 104 7.02 -8.52 -1.39
C ILE A 104 6.99 -9.94 -0.83
N LEU A 105 6.32 -10.86 -1.52
CA LEU A 105 6.17 -12.25 -1.06
C LEU A 105 7.50 -12.96 -0.92
N MET A 106 8.44 -12.69 -1.83
CA MET A 106 9.76 -13.34 -1.81
C MET A 106 10.62 -12.89 -0.62
N ARG A 107 10.28 -11.81 0.06
CA ARG A 107 10.95 -11.36 1.28
C ARG A 107 10.52 -12.14 2.51
N LEU A 108 9.42 -12.86 2.43
CA LEU A 108 8.91 -13.69 3.51
C LEU A 108 9.58 -15.07 3.50
N PRO A 109 9.67 -15.75 4.67
CA PRO A 109 10.09 -17.15 4.71
C PRO A 109 9.24 -18.00 3.76
N ILE A 110 9.84 -19.03 3.17
CA ILE A 110 9.16 -19.86 2.15
C ILE A 110 7.82 -20.39 2.65
N GLU A 111 7.75 -20.82 3.90
CA GLU A 111 6.52 -21.35 4.51
C GLU A 111 5.45 -20.29 4.72
N ASN A 112 5.79 -18.99 4.64
CA ASN A 112 4.87 -17.88 4.90
C ASN A 112 4.53 -17.09 3.64
N ARG A 113 4.89 -17.57 2.44
CA ARG A 113 4.68 -16.85 1.18
C ARG A 113 3.27 -17.01 0.59
N TYR A 114 2.49 -17.93 1.10
CA TYR A 114 1.14 -18.22 0.61
C TYR A 114 0.11 -17.46 1.45
N LEU A 115 0.06 -16.15 1.27
CA LEU A 115 -0.86 -15.31 2.00
C LEU A 115 -2.27 -15.40 1.41
N ARG A 116 -3.26 -15.40 2.29
CA ARG A 116 -4.68 -15.41 1.92
C ARG A 116 -5.18 -13.97 1.87
N HIS A 117 -5.67 -13.56 0.72
CA HIS A 117 -6.03 -12.17 0.46
C HIS A 117 -7.19 -11.65 1.31
N ASN A 118 -8.01 -12.54 1.88
CA ASN A 118 -9.17 -12.19 2.67
C ASN A 118 -9.00 -12.48 4.17
N VAL A 119 -7.77 -12.58 4.65
CA VAL A 119 -7.46 -12.84 6.05
C VAL A 119 -6.69 -11.65 6.63
N ARG A 120 -7.25 -11.03 7.66
CA ARG A 120 -6.67 -9.84 8.31
C ARG A 120 -5.18 -10.01 8.63
N ALA A 121 -4.81 -11.10 9.28
CA ALA A 121 -3.44 -11.34 9.69
C ALA A 121 -2.47 -11.34 8.49
N ASP A 122 -2.89 -11.93 7.38
CA ASP A 122 -2.08 -12.01 6.17
C ASP A 122 -1.95 -10.64 5.49
N VAL A 123 -3.01 -9.82 5.52
CA VAL A 123 -2.97 -8.44 5.03
C VAL A 123 -1.96 -7.62 5.84
N ILE A 124 -1.97 -7.76 7.16
CA ILE A 124 -1.03 -7.08 8.06
C ILE A 124 0.41 -7.45 7.71
N VAL A 125 0.69 -8.73 7.52
CA VAL A 125 2.02 -9.23 7.12
C VAL A 125 2.46 -8.60 5.81
N TYR A 126 1.59 -8.58 4.80
CA TYR A 126 1.90 -8.03 3.49
C TYR A 126 2.20 -6.52 3.56
N LEU A 127 1.35 -5.76 4.23
CA LEU A 127 1.54 -4.32 4.38
C LEU A 127 2.84 -3.99 5.13
N THR A 128 3.14 -4.74 6.19
CA THR A 128 4.34 -4.54 6.99
C THR A 128 5.59 -4.82 6.17
N GLU A 129 5.62 -5.92 5.44
CA GLU A 129 6.77 -6.28 4.62
C GLU A 129 6.94 -5.31 3.44
N TRP A 130 5.84 -4.86 2.85
CA TRP A 130 5.88 -3.86 1.80
C TRP A 130 6.51 -2.55 2.31
N ALA A 131 6.07 -2.09 3.48
CA ALA A 131 6.65 -0.89 4.09
C ALA A 131 8.15 -1.08 4.38
N ASN A 132 8.57 -2.24 4.87
CA ASN A 132 9.97 -2.54 5.13
C ASN A 132 10.80 -2.49 3.83
N MET A 133 10.28 -3.06 2.77
CA MET A 133 10.95 -3.04 1.46
C MET A 133 11.14 -1.61 0.95
N LEU A 134 10.10 -0.79 1.04
CA LEU A 134 10.17 0.60 0.60
C LEU A 134 11.12 1.42 1.48
N GLU A 135 11.16 1.15 2.78
CA GLU A 135 12.11 1.81 3.67
C GLU A 135 13.55 1.48 3.30
N GLU A 136 13.86 0.24 3.00
CA GLU A 136 15.18 -0.16 2.52
C GLU A 136 15.54 0.56 1.22
N GLN A 137 14.60 0.64 0.27
CA GLN A 137 14.82 1.38 -0.96
C GLN A 137 15.08 2.87 -0.70
N LEU A 138 14.34 3.48 0.21
CA LEU A 138 14.55 4.87 0.59
C LEU A 138 15.92 5.09 1.21
N LEU A 139 16.33 4.22 2.13
CA LEU A 139 17.63 4.30 2.77
C LEU A 139 18.78 4.17 1.76
N ASP A 140 18.62 3.33 0.74
CA ASP A 140 19.61 3.18 -0.33
C ASP A 140 19.75 4.45 -1.17
N THR A 141 18.70 5.26 -1.28
CA THR A 141 18.73 6.52 -2.03
C THR A 141 19.27 7.70 -1.22
N ILE A 142 19.26 7.61 0.11
CA ILE A 142 19.87 8.60 0.99
C ILE A 142 21.38 8.47 0.88
N LYS A 143 22.13 9.59 1.05
CA LYS A 143 23.57 9.72 0.78
C LYS A 143 24.48 8.91 1.71
N LEU A 144 24.10 7.69 2.08
CA LEU A 144 24.94 6.79 2.85
C LEU A 144 26.28 6.47 2.14
N PRO A 145 26.31 6.19 0.81
CA PRO A 145 27.57 5.96 0.12
C PRO A 145 28.53 7.14 0.20
N ASP A 146 28.04 8.37 0.08
CA ASP A 146 28.88 9.57 0.18
C ASP A 146 29.44 9.75 1.57
N PHE A 147 28.61 9.53 2.59
CA PHE A 147 29.01 9.57 3.99
C PHE A 147 30.13 8.54 4.31
N LEU A 148 29.98 7.33 3.84
CA LEU A 148 30.98 6.28 4.01
C LEU A 148 32.28 6.60 3.27
N GLN A 149 32.22 7.24 2.11
CA GLN A 149 33.39 7.69 1.38
C GLN A 149 34.14 8.78 2.12
N GLU A 150 33.43 9.74 2.72
CA GLU A 150 34.03 10.78 3.55
C GLU A 150 34.74 10.18 4.76
N GLU A 151 34.16 9.24 5.45
CA GLU A 151 34.79 8.54 6.57
C GLU A 151 36.06 7.81 6.14
N LYS A 152 36.03 7.11 5.00
CA LYS A 152 37.20 6.45 4.46
C LYS A 152 38.32 7.44 4.11
N THR A 153 37.98 8.59 3.57
CA THR A 153 38.94 9.65 3.26
C THR A 153 39.60 10.16 4.53
N LEU A 154 38.85 10.35 5.61
CA LEU A 154 39.39 10.77 6.91
C LEU A 154 40.31 9.72 7.52
N GLU A 155 40.05 8.45 7.36
CA GLU A 155 40.88 7.36 7.84
C GLU A 155 42.26 7.32 7.17
N TYR A 156 42.36 7.74 5.91
CA TYR A 156 43.57 7.74 5.12
C TYR A 156 44.33 9.09 5.14
N ALA A 157 43.74 10.08 5.75
CA ALA A 157 44.35 11.40 5.88
C ALA A 157 45.15 11.50 7.17
#